data_533cf6e07b97a6af51f0c634e250e6ec
#
_entry.id   533cf6e07b97a6af51f0c634e250e6ec
#
_cell.length_a   1.000
_cell.length_b   1.000
_cell.length_c   1.000
_cell.angle_alpha   90.00
_cell.angle_beta   90.00
_cell.angle_gamma   90.00
#
_symmetry.space_group_name_H-M   'P 1'
#
loop_
_entity.id
_entity.type
_entity.pdbx_description
1 polymer ?
#
loop_
_entity_poly.entity_id
_entity_poly.type
_entity_poly.pdbx_seq_one_letter_code
_entity_poly.pdbx_strand_id
1 'polypeptide(L)'
;VVQQHTDQQGCEVNANDIWQLFDQTYLNQQASIAYQEHHLFEHDKQQGIRLVLTIDGTTQILTGHGNGPIDASVNALQHAGIHIQVRSYEERSINIPSSQPSPTGRGSNEGSHAQASAFIEVSQHGTTASQYGVGIDSNIITASVKALISGANRVMRQNLASKVG
;
A
#
# COMPACT_ATOMS: atom_id res chain seq x y z
N VAL A 1 -13.25 -6.32 15.12
CA VAL A 1 -13.44 -7.36 14.13
C VAL A 1 -12.48 -8.51 14.35
N VAL A 2 -11.18 -8.23 14.43
CA VAL A 2 -10.19 -9.26 14.73
C VAL A 2 -10.45 -9.87 16.09
N GLN A 3 -10.82 -9.04 17.04
CA GLN A 3 -11.09 -9.47 18.41
C GLN A 3 -12.29 -10.39 18.50
N GLN A 4 -13.34 -10.08 17.77
CA GLN A 4 -14.52 -10.94 17.73
C GLN A 4 -14.21 -12.30 17.13
N HIS A 5 -13.42 -12.33 16.07
CA HIS A 5 -13.02 -13.55 15.41
C HIS A 5 -12.21 -14.43 16.37
N THR A 6 -11.29 -13.82 17.09
CA THR A 6 -10.47 -14.54 18.06
C THR A 6 -11.31 -15.11 19.20
N ASP A 7 -12.24 -14.32 19.71
CA ASP A 7 -13.09 -14.73 20.82
C ASP A 7 -13.99 -15.91 20.45
N GLN A 8 -14.52 -15.92 19.24
CA GLN A 8 -15.42 -16.98 18.82
C GLN A 8 -14.71 -18.31 18.65
N GLN A 9 -13.50 -18.29 18.17
CA GLN A 9 -12.78 -19.52 17.88
C GLN A 9 -11.86 -19.95 19.00
N GLY A 10 -11.53 -19.06 19.90
CA GLY A 10 -10.60 -19.38 20.96
C GLY A 10 -9.22 -19.79 20.48
N CYS A 11 -8.89 -19.47 19.23
CA CYS A 11 -7.66 -19.86 18.58
C CYS A 11 -6.84 -18.64 18.25
N GLU A 12 -5.55 -18.85 18.10
CA GLU A 12 -4.70 -17.78 17.59
C GLU A 12 -5.06 -17.49 16.14
N VAL A 13 -5.12 -16.22 15.80
CA VAL A 13 -5.34 -15.78 14.43
C VAL A 13 -4.09 -16.10 13.64
N ASN A 14 -4.19 -16.93 12.63
CA ASN A 14 -3.05 -17.30 11.82
C ASN A 14 -2.74 -16.21 10.78
N ALA A 15 -1.59 -16.35 10.11
CA ALA A 15 -1.13 -15.37 9.14
C ALA A 15 -2.12 -15.16 7.98
N ASN A 16 -2.79 -16.23 7.56
CA ASN A 16 -3.79 -16.13 6.49
C ASN A 16 -5.01 -15.33 6.92
N ASP A 17 -5.46 -15.52 8.16
CA ASP A 17 -6.60 -14.77 8.67
C ASP A 17 -6.27 -13.29 8.78
N ILE A 18 -5.08 -12.97 9.25
CA ILE A 18 -4.61 -11.59 9.32
C ILE A 18 -4.53 -11.01 7.90
N TRP A 19 -4.00 -11.76 6.97
CA TRP A 19 -3.90 -11.35 5.58
C TRP A 19 -5.27 -11.05 4.98
N GLN A 20 -6.24 -11.95 5.18
CA GLN A 20 -7.59 -11.74 4.67
C GLN A 20 -8.26 -10.53 5.29
N LEU A 21 -8.05 -10.31 6.58
CA LEU A 21 -8.59 -9.14 7.26
C LEU A 21 -7.99 -7.85 6.71
N PHE A 22 -6.68 -7.85 6.48
CA PHE A 22 -6.02 -6.70 5.86
C PHE A 22 -6.52 -6.48 4.44
N ASP A 23 -6.63 -7.54 3.66
CA ASP A 23 -7.10 -7.43 2.29
C ASP A 23 -8.50 -6.83 2.23
N GLN A 24 -9.41 -7.32 3.07
CA GLN A 24 -10.77 -6.81 3.12
C GLN A 24 -10.86 -5.41 3.68
N THR A 25 -10.08 -5.12 4.70
CA THR A 25 -10.18 -3.84 5.42
C THR A 25 -9.44 -2.72 4.71
N TYR A 26 -8.28 -3.01 4.16
CA TYR A 26 -7.38 -1.98 3.65
C TYR A 26 -7.25 -1.97 2.13
N LEU A 27 -7.40 -3.10 1.47
CA LEU A 27 -7.14 -3.22 0.04
C LEU A 27 -8.41 -3.24 -0.80
N ASN A 28 -9.50 -3.76 -0.27
CA ASN A 28 -10.75 -3.95 -1.02
C ASN A 28 -11.80 -2.86 -0.78
N GLN A 29 -11.51 -1.86 -0.02
CA GLN A 29 -12.45 -0.77 0.14
C GLN A 29 -12.53 0.03 -1.17
N GLN A 30 -13.75 0.45 -1.51
CA GLN A 30 -13.92 1.31 -2.67
C GLN A 30 -13.04 2.53 -2.53
N ALA A 31 -11.96 2.52 -3.23
CA ALA A 31 -10.94 3.53 -3.14
C ALA A 31 -11.16 4.56 -4.23
N SER A 32 -11.08 5.84 -3.87
CA SER A 32 -11.10 6.91 -4.86
C SER A 32 -9.89 6.81 -5.79
N ILE A 33 -8.79 6.28 -5.27
CA ILE A 33 -7.56 6.09 -6.03
C ILE A 33 -7.25 4.60 -6.06
N ALA A 34 -7.10 4.04 -7.26
CA ALA A 34 -6.72 2.65 -7.45
C ALA A 34 -5.40 2.57 -8.21
N TYR A 35 -4.49 1.77 -7.69
CA TYR A 35 -3.20 1.53 -8.33
C TYR A 35 -3.37 0.60 -9.54
N GLN A 36 -2.73 0.96 -10.65
CA GLN A 36 -2.68 0.11 -11.84
C GLN A 36 -1.26 -0.39 -12.08
N GLU A 37 -0.35 0.51 -12.33
CA GLU A 37 1.05 0.16 -12.55
C GLU A 37 1.96 1.34 -12.29
N HIS A 38 3.26 1.11 -12.27
CA HIS A 38 4.24 2.16 -12.17
C HIS A 38 5.48 1.80 -12.98
N HIS A 39 6.21 2.82 -13.38
CA HIS A 39 7.50 2.68 -14.03
C HIS A 39 8.50 3.63 -13.39
N LEU A 40 9.62 3.09 -13.00
CA LEU A 40 10.73 3.90 -12.46
C LEU A 40 11.66 4.30 -13.60
N PHE A 41 12.15 5.51 -13.53
CA PHE A 41 13.15 5.99 -14.47
C PHE A 41 14.09 6.96 -13.75
N GLU A 42 15.19 7.27 -14.39
CA GLU A 42 16.15 8.23 -13.85
C GLU A 42 16.31 9.38 -14.84
N HIS A 43 16.26 10.59 -14.32
CA HIS A 43 16.46 11.79 -15.12
C HIS A 43 17.24 12.80 -14.29
N ASP A 44 18.36 13.26 -14.84
CA ASP A 44 19.23 14.24 -14.19
C ASP A 44 19.63 13.85 -12.76
N LYS A 45 19.98 12.57 -12.58
CA LYS A 45 20.39 12.00 -11.28
C LYS A 45 19.28 11.99 -10.23
N GLN A 46 18.06 12.24 -10.63
CA GLN A 46 16.90 12.10 -9.75
C GLN A 46 16.08 10.89 -10.16
N GLN A 47 15.53 10.21 -9.17
CA GLN A 47 14.61 9.13 -9.46
C GLN A 47 13.26 9.70 -9.84
N GLY A 48 12.73 9.21 -10.95
CA GLY A 48 11.40 9.54 -11.39
C GLY A 48 10.50 8.33 -11.32
N ILE A 49 9.22 8.58 -11.16
CA ILE A 49 8.21 7.54 -11.23
C ILE A 49 7.06 8.01 -12.11
N ARG A 50 6.60 7.09 -12.94
CA ARG A 50 5.34 7.28 -13.68
C ARG A 50 4.32 6.36 -13.06
N LEU A 51 3.28 6.93 -12.49
CA LEU A 51 2.20 6.19 -11.86
C LEU A 51 1.00 6.17 -12.79
N VAL A 52 0.45 5.00 -13.01
CA VAL A 52 -0.84 4.85 -13.69
C VAL A 52 -1.86 4.49 -12.62
N LEU A 53 -2.79 5.40 -12.40
CA LEU A 53 -3.79 5.29 -11.37
C LEU A 53 -5.18 5.51 -11.96
N THR A 54 -6.17 4.91 -11.33
CA THR A 54 -7.56 5.26 -11.59
C THR A 54 -8.01 6.16 -10.45
N ILE A 55 -8.41 7.36 -10.76
CA ILE A 55 -8.90 8.33 -9.77
C ILE A 55 -10.35 8.65 -10.11
N ASP A 56 -11.25 8.33 -9.18
CA ASP A 56 -12.70 8.53 -9.35
C ASP A 56 -13.21 7.93 -10.67
N GLY A 57 -12.71 6.74 -11.01
CA GLY A 57 -13.12 6.03 -12.20
C GLY A 57 -12.40 6.43 -13.49
N THR A 58 -11.51 7.39 -13.43
CA THR A 58 -10.76 7.87 -14.58
C THR A 58 -9.30 7.50 -14.48
N THR A 59 -8.76 6.88 -15.50
CA THR A 59 -7.34 6.51 -15.52
C THR A 59 -6.49 7.75 -15.80
N GLN A 60 -5.52 7.98 -14.93
CA GLN A 60 -4.59 9.10 -15.05
C GLN A 60 -3.15 8.60 -14.97
N ILE A 61 -2.29 9.26 -15.70
CA ILE A 61 -0.86 8.99 -15.69
C ILE A 61 -0.17 10.18 -15.03
N LEU A 62 0.47 9.94 -13.90
CA LEU A 62 1.13 10.99 -13.12
C LEU A 62 2.62 10.71 -13.10
N THR A 63 3.40 11.75 -13.24
CA THR A 63 4.86 11.65 -13.20
C THR A 63 5.38 12.53 -12.08
N GLY A 64 6.29 11.99 -11.28
CA GLY A 64 6.94 12.74 -10.21
C GLY A 64 8.41 12.39 -10.13
N HIS A 65 9.17 13.26 -9.51
CA HIS A 65 10.61 13.09 -9.29
C HIS A 65 10.90 13.31 -7.81
N GLY A 66 11.90 12.62 -7.31
CA GLY A 66 12.30 12.78 -5.92
C GLY A 66 13.57 12.01 -5.60
N ASN A 67 13.89 11.94 -4.31
CA ASN A 67 15.09 11.26 -3.83
C ASN A 67 14.95 9.75 -3.80
N GLY A 68 13.75 9.24 -3.99
CA GLY A 68 13.46 7.81 -4.01
C GLY A 68 12.05 7.56 -4.52
N PRO A 69 11.63 6.28 -4.64
CA PRO A 69 10.33 5.95 -5.21
C PRO A 69 9.15 6.55 -4.45
N ILE A 70 9.22 6.59 -3.13
CA ILE A 70 8.13 7.11 -2.30
C ILE A 70 8.03 8.62 -2.47
N ASP A 71 9.17 9.32 -2.39
CA ASP A 71 9.21 10.76 -2.55
C ASP A 71 8.73 11.16 -3.96
N ALA A 72 9.19 10.47 -4.97
CA ALA A 72 8.74 10.69 -6.34
C ALA A 72 7.23 10.44 -6.48
N SER A 73 6.70 9.43 -5.79
CA SER A 73 5.26 9.12 -5.82
C SER A 73 4.44 10.22 -5.14
N VAL A 74 4.90 10.74 -4.01
CA VAL A 74 4.24 11.86 -3.34
C VAL A 74 4.18 13.07 -4.27
N ASN A 75 5.27 13.37 -4.93
CA ASN A 75 5.32 14.49 -5.88
C ASN A 75 4.41 14.24 -7.09
N ALA A 76 4.33 13.00 -7.57
CA ALA A 76 3.39 12.66 -8.64
C ALA A 76 1.94 12.89 -8.22
N LEU A 77 1.58 12.48 -7.00
CA LEU A 77 0.23 12.67 -6.48
C LEU A 77 -0.13 14.15 -6.33
N GLN A 78 0.84 14.99 -6.03
CA GLN A 78 0.60 16.45 -5.97
C GLN A 78 0.10 17.01 -7.30
N HIS A 79 0.55 16.46 -8.40
CA HIS A 79 0.11 16.90 -9.72
C HIS A 79 -1.38 16.60 -9.95
N ALA A 80 -1.94 15.65 -9.23
CA ALA A 80 -3.37 15.35 -9.29
C ALA A 80 -4.17 16.09 -8.21
N GLY A 81 -3.54 17.01 -7.49
CA GLY A 81 -4.20 17.74 -6.41
C GLY A 81 -4.24 16.98 -5.09
N ILE A 82 -3.52 15.88 -4.97
CA ILE A 82 -3.47 15.08 -3.75
C ILE A 82 -2.23 15.46 -2.98
N HIS A 83 -2.41 16.29 -1.95
CA HIS A 83 -1.32 16.84 -1.15
C HIS A 83 -1.21 16.06 0.15
N ILE A 84 -0.29 15.10 0.15
CA ILE A 84 -0.04 14.26 1.32
C ILE A 84 1.42 14.35 1.73
N GLN A 85 1.67 13.99 2.97
CA GLN A 85 3.00 13.99 3.56
C GLN A 85 3.22 12.65 4.25
N VAL A 86 4.36 12.03 4.00
CA VAL A 86 4.75 10.78 4.65
C VAL A 86 5.34 11.10 6.01
N ARG A 87 4.79 10.49 7.06
CA ARG A 87 5.26 10.66 8.43
C ARG A 87 6.20 9.55 8.86
N SER A 88 5.89 8.32 8.45
CA SER A 88 6.76 7.20 8.76
C SER A 88 6.61 6.14 7.67
N TYR A 89 7.61 5.28 7.59
CA TYR A 89 7.67 4.21 6.61
C TYR A 89 8.32 3.00 7.24
N GLU A 90 7.66 1.85 7.13
CA GLU A 90 8.22 0.57 7.54
C GLU A 90 7.98 -0.46 6.45
N GLU A 91 8.94 -1.35 6.30
CA GLU A 91 8.78 -2.48 5.39
C GLU A 91 9.13 -3.77 6.12
N ARG A 92 8.45 -4.84 5.76
CA ARG A 92 8.67 -6.15 6.36
C ARG A 92 8.55 -7.23 5.31
N SER A 93 9.32 -8.27 5.47
CA SER A 93 9.16 -9.48 4.67
C SER A 93 8.10 -10.35 5.29
N ILE A 94 7.14 -10.79 4.51
CA ILE A 94 6.13 -11.72 4.96
C ILE A 94 6.40 -13.05 4.28
N ASN A 95 6.72 -14.06 5.07
CA ASN A 95 6.77 -15.42 4.57
C ASN A 95 5.37 -16.01 4.70
N ILE A 96 4.69 -16.11 3.58
CA ILE A 96 3.42 -16.81 3.57
C ILE A 96 3.75 -18.29 3.48
N PRO A 97 3.47 -19.06 4.54
CA PRO A 97 3.72 -20.49 4.44
C PRO A 97 2.84 -21.07 3.35
N SER A 98 3.45 -21.70 2.36
CA SER A 98 2.67 -22.39 1.37
C SER A 98 1.87 -23.48 2.09
N SER A 99 0.59 -23.49 1.89
CA SER A 99 -0.29 -24.44 2.54
C SER A 99 -0.03 -25.88 2.06
N GLN A 100 0.76 -26.06 1.06
CA GLN A 100 1.13 -27.38 0.56
C GLN A 100 2.62 -27.55 0.62
N PRO A 101 3.10 -28.55 1.37
CA PRO A 101 4.50 -28.90 1.30
C PRO A 101 4.80 -29.37 -0.12
N SER A 102 5.81 -28.82 -0.71
CA SER A 102 6.24 -29.22 -2.02
C SER A 102 6.62 -30.71 -1.97
N PRO A 103 5.98 -31.55 -2.75
CA PRO A 103 6.23 -32.98 -2.66
C PRO A 103 7.63 -33.40 -3.14
N THR A 104 8.26 -32.55 -3.89
CA THR A 104 9.58 -32.86 -4.39
C THR A 104 10.52 -31.80 -3.90
N GLY A 105 11.39 -32.12 -3.03
CA GLY A 105 12.34 -31.17 -2.50
C GLY A 105 13.17 -30.41 -3.52
N ARG A 106 12.72 -30.30 -4.70
CA ARG A 106 13.34 -29.46 -5.70
C ARG A 106 12.79 -28.11 -5.69
N GLY A 107 12.47 -27.67 -4.59
CA GLY A 107 11.96 -26.42 -4.50
C GLY A 107 12.82 -25.35 -5.00
N SER A 108 13.81 -25.50 -5.55
CA SER A 108 14.55 -24.41 -6.07
C SER A 108 13.71 -23.17 -6.05
N ASN A 109 13.90 -22.22 -5.94
CA ASN A 109 13.44 -20.88 -6.13
C ASN A 109 11.97 -20.62 -6.02
N GLU A 110 11.20 -21.60 -6.33
CA GLU A 110 9.80 -21.37 -6.41
C GLU A 110 9.16 -21.22 -5.08
N GLY A 111 9.86 -21.59 -4.07
CA GLY A 111 9.36 -21.42 -2.72
C GLY A 111 9.22 -20.00 -2.29
N SER A 112 9.65 -19.07 -3.10
CA SER A 112 9.57 -17.70 -2.71
C SER A 112 8.18 -17.14 -2.92
N HIS A 113 7.25 -17.60 -2.15
CA HIS A 113 6.05 -16.84 -1.88
C HIS A 113 6.36 -15.76 -0.87
N ALA A 114 7.61 -15.38 -0.74
CA ALA A 114 8.02 -14.26 0.08
C ALA A 114 7.41 -12.99 -0.50
N GLN A 115 6.60 -12.33 0.28
CA GLN A 115 6.05 -11.05 -0.10
C GLN A 115 6.57 -9.98 0.83
N ALA A 116 6.65 -8.79 0.31
CA ALA A 116 7.00 -7.63 1.09
C ALA A 116 5.74 -6.89 1.49
N SER A 117 5.69 -6.44 2.71
CA SER A 117 4.64 -5.53 3.17
C SER A 117 5.25 -4.18 3.48
N ALA A 118 4.56 -3.15 3.12
CA ALA A 118 4.95 -1.78 3.43
C ALA A 118 3.83 -1.12 4.22
N PHE A 119 4.24 -0.37 5.25
CA PHE A 119 3.34 0.38 6.10
C PHE A 119 3.79 1.84 6.04
N ILE A 120 2.92 2.71 5.59
CA ILE A 120 3.25 4.12 5.44
C ILE A 120 2.21 4.94 6.21
N GLU A 121 2.70 5.76 7.11
CA GLU A 121 1.87 6.74 7.78
C GLU A 121 1.84 8.02 6.96
N VAL A 122 0.67 8.44 6.56
CA VAL A 122 0.50 9.65 5.76
C VAL A 122 -0.46 10.60 6.46
N SER A 123 -0.22 11.87 6.27
CA SER A 123 -1.13 12.94 6.69
C SER A 123 -1.37 13.85 5.51
N GLN A 124 -2.49 14.57 5.56
CA GLN A 124 -2.69 15.63 4.59
C GLN A 124 -1.78 16.79 4.96
N HIS A 125 -1.26 17.46 3.96
CA HIS A 125 -0.40 18.62 4.20
C HIS A 125 -1.16 19.68 5.02
N GLY A 126 -0.55 20.13 6.09
CA GLY A 126 -1.13 21.13 6.96
C GLY A 126 -2.00 20.59 8.08
N THR A 127 -2.13 19.25 8.22
CA THR A 127 -2.89 18.66 9.32
C THR A 127 -2.00 17.78 10.18
N THR A 128 -2.42 17.59 11.44
CA THR A 128 -1.72 16.67 12.35
C THR A 128 -2.31 15.27 12.32
N ALA A 129 -3.50 15.11 11.77
CA ALA A 129 -4.14 13.80 11.68
C ALA A 129 -3.47 12.96 10.61
N SER A 130 -3.18 11.72 10.94
CA SER A 130 -2.54 10.81 10.01
C SER A 130 -3.28 9.49 9.93
N GLN A 131 -3.02 8.75 8.85
CA GLN A 131 -3.58 7.42 8.62
C GLN A 131 -2.48 6.51 8.11
N TYR A 132 -2.59 5.24 8.44
CA TYR A 132 -1.67 4.23 7.92
C TYR A 132 -2.23 3.61 6.65
N GLY A 133 -1.38 3.48 5.65
CA GLY A 133 -1.66 2.71 4.47
C GLY A 133 -0.82 1.44 4.46
N VAL A 134 -1.34 0.39 3.88
CA VAL A 134 -0.68 -0.91 3.81
C VAL A 134 -0.67 -1.36 2.36
N GLY A 135 0.49 -1.83 1.91
CA GLY A 135 0.63 -2.43 0.60
C GLY A 135 1.41 -3.72 0.70
N ILE A 136 1.04 -4.70 -0.10
CA ILE A 136 1.68 -6.00 -0.11
C ILE A 136 1.90 -6.43 -1.54
N ASP A 137 3.12 -6.83 -1.83
CA ASP A 137 3.50 -7.28 -3.17
C ASP A 137 4.80 -8.07 -3.07
N SER A 138 5.11 -8.87 -4.09
CA SER A 138 6.40 -9.53 -4.17
C SER A 138 7.55 -8.55 -4.35
N ASN A 139 7.28 -7.39 -4.90
CA ASN A 139 8.24 -6.32 -5.08
C ASN A 139 8.01 -5.24 -4.02
N ILE A 140 9.07 -4.91 -3.26
CA ILE A 140 8.95 -3.96 -2.15
C ILE A 140 8.58 -2.55 -2.64
N ILE A 141 9.02 -2.16 -3.82
CA ILE A 141 8.68 -0.85 -4.36
C ILE A 141 7.19 -0.79 -4.69
N THR A 142 6.66 -1.83 -5.33
CA THR A 142 5.23 -1.94 -5.61
C THR A 142 4.42 -1.94 -4.31
N ALA A 143 4.88 -2.69 -3.30
CA ALA A 143 4.23 -2.71 -2.00
C ALA A 143 4.20 -1.31 -1.39
N SER A 144 5.29 -0.58 -1.49
CA SER A 144 5.41 0.78 -0.95
C SER A 144 4.47 1.76 -1.66
N VAL A 145 4.40 1.68 -2.99
CA VAL A 145 3.48 2.53 -3.76
C VAL A 145 2.03 2.23 -3.40
N LYS A 146 1.69 0.94 -3.28
CA LYS A 146 0.35 0.54 -2.86
C LYS A 146 0.02 1.04 -1.46
N ALA A 147 0.98 0.97 -0.55
CA ALA A 147 0.82 1.48 0.81
C ALA A 147 0.55 2.98 0.82
N LEU A 148 1.29 3.73 0.02
CA LEU A 148 1.11 5.16 -0.09
C LEU A 148 -0.29 5.51 -0.60
N ILE A 149 -0.75 4.82 -1.63
CA ILE A 149 -2.08 5.04 -2.21
C ILE A 149 -3.17 4.64 -1.21
N SER A 150 -2.98 3.55 -0.50
CA SER A 150 -3.90 3.12 0.56
C SER A 150 -4.03 4.20 1.64
N GLY A 151 -2.90 4.74 2.10
CA GLY A 151 -2.90 5.82 3.09
C GLY A 151 -3.55 7.09 2.56
N ALA A 152 -3.28 7.45 1.32
CA ALA A 152 -3.90 8.62 0.69
C ALA A 152 -5.42 8.49 0.65
N ASN A 153 -5.93 7.32 0.27
CA ASN A 153 -7.37 7.07 0.27
C ASN A 153 -7.99 7.25 1.65
N ARG A 154 -7.32 6.76 2.68
CA ARG A 154 -7.82 6.85 4.05
C ARG A 154 -7.84 8.30 4.54
N VAL A 155 -6.79 9.05 4.24
CA VAL A 155 -6.72 10.47 4.59
C VAL A 155 -7.82 11.26 3.89
N MET A 156 -8.03 11.00 2.60
CA MET A 156 -9.05 11.69 1.83
C MET A 156 -10.45 11.40 2.35
N ARG A 157 -10.73 10.15 2.74
CA ARG A 157 -12.03 9.79 3.33
C ARG A 157 -12.27 10.48 4.65
N GLN A 158 -11.24 10.56 5.48
CA GLN A 158 -11.34 11.23 6.76
C GLN A 158 -11.74 12.69 6.59
N ASN A 159 -11.18 13.35 5.60
CA ASN A 159 -11.49 14.74 5.30
C ASN A 159 -12.91 14.91 4.82
N LEU A 160 -13.41 14.00 3.99
CA LEU A 160 -14.79 14.05 3.54
C LEU A 160 -15.76 13.87 4.71
N ALA A 161 -15.48 12.95 5.61
CA ALA A 161 -16.28 12.72 6.79
C ALA A 161 -16.30 13.95 7.69
N SER A 162 -15.17 14.66 7.80
CA SER A 162 -15.09 15.88 8.62
C SER A 162 -15.87 17.03 8.03
N LYS A 163 -16.03 17.09 6.71
CA LYS A 163 -16.77 18.16 6.06
C LYS A 163 -18.27 17.96 6.10
N VAL A 164 -18.72 16.75 6.28
CA VAL A 164 -20.15 16.42 6.29
C VAL A 164 -20.74 16.54 7.71
N GLY A 165 -19.89 16.47 8.71
CA GLY A 165 -20.32 16.68 10.09
C GLY A 165 -20.23 18.16 10.46
#